data_b8639140aeca314f59137e30058de9cd
#
_entry.id   b8639140aeca314f59137e30058de9cd
#
_cell.length_a   1.000
_cell.length_b   1.000
_cell.length_c   1.000
_cell.angle_alpha   90.00
_cell.angle_beta   90.00
_cell.angle_gamma   90.00
#
_symmetry.space_group_name_H-M   'P 1'
#
loop_
_entity.id
_entity.type
_entity.pdbx_description
1 polymer ?
#
loop_
_entity_poly.entity_id
_entity_poly.type
_entity_poly.pdbx_seq_one_letter_code
_entity_poly.pdbx_strand_id
1 'polypeptide(L)'
;MKPRALAPLVLAGVLSGGCATTQEITRDLPGVKWVKYTMAGADLEQRANLDHGRTQIRVGDYDGAVRSLHQAIWDVEQIEDDWLRVEELVDVHQALADAYDGLKKSQWSGEMRAQAKALGEYGRRQSDPASSEAAVAKARAVYQAAQFREAVTAFGRALVELEGASPTPARLRSLADARCHLMLAYFALGRSERAVEEVRRLAAMDGATALCARQAPPPVRTLIRSVETSEARSRRD
;
A
#
# COMPACT_ATOMS: atom_id res chain seq x y z
N MET A 1 24.56 27.95 -41.54
CA MET A 1 24.61 28.05 -40.07
C MET A 1 24.24 26.69 -39.49
N LYS A 2 25.20 25.96 -38.91
CA LYS A 2 24.96 24.63 -38.27
C LYS A 2 24.71 24.83 -36.77
N PRO A 3 23.69 24.22 -36.14
CA PRO A 3 23.54 24.29 -34.72
C PRO A 3 24.57 23.36 -34.02
N ARG A 4 25.27 23.93 -33.05
CA ARG A 4 26.20 23.21 -32.18
C ARG A 4 25.41 22.35 -31.19
N ALA A 5 25.62 21.04 -31.23
CA ALA A 5 25.17 20.12 -30.21
C ALA A 5 25.94 20.39 -28.91
N LEU A 6 25.23 20.75 -27.85
CA LEU A 6 25.75 20.77 -26.49
C LEU A 6 25.75 19.32 -25.95
N ALA A 7 26.93 18.78 -25.75
CA ALA A 7 27.11 17.50 -25.06
C ALA A 7 26.78 17.66 -23.59
N PRO A 8 26.09 16.69 -22.95
CA PRO A 8 25.89 16.71 -21.53
C PRO A 8 27.21 16.41 -20.81
N LEU A 9 27.60 17.29 -19.91
CA LEU A 9 28.70 17.08 -18.98
C LEU A 9 28.30 15.98 -18.01
N VAL A 10 28.87 14.79 -18.19
CA VAL A 10 28.81 13.72 -17.22
C VAL A 10 29.72 14.11 -16.06
N LEU A 11 29.15 14.52 -14.94
CA LEU A 11 29.88 14.66 -13.68
C LEU A 11 30.19 13.26 -13.15
N ALA A 12 31.31 12.70 -13.55
CA ALA A 12 31.96 11.59 -12.86
C ALA A 12 32.85 12.20 -11.78
N GLY A 13 32.54 11.98 -10.54
CA GLY A 13 33.37 12.46 -9.46
C GLY A 13 32.85 12.13 -8.06
N VAL A 14 33.60 11.26 -7.42
CA VAL A 14 33.68 11.02 -5.98
C VAL A 14 32.79 9.92 -5.43
N LEU A 15 33.27 8.70 -5.59
CA LEU A 15 33.01 7.61 -4.67
C LEU A 15 34.14 7.57 -3.65
N SER A 16 33.87 7.96 -2.41
CA SER A 16 34.51 7.38 -1.23
C SER A 16 33.80 7.85 0.05
N GLY A 17 33.19 6.90 0.75
CA GLY A 17 32.97 6.95 2.19
C GLY A 17 31.93 7.93 2.69
N GLY A 18 30.67 7.52 2.71
CA GLY A 18 29.64 8.30 3.42
C GLY A 18 28.30 7.58 3.42
N CYS A 19 28.05 6.96 4.51
CA CYS A 19 26.80 6.67 5.18
C CYS A 19 25.46 6.91 4.47
N ALA A 20 24.50 6.08 4.81
CA ALA A 20 23.10 5.96 4.42
C ALA A 20 22.30 7.27 4.20
N THR A 21 22.75 8.39 4.68
CA THR A 21 22.08 9.71 4.59
C THR A 21 22.09 10.35 3.21
N THR A 22 23.08 10.02 2.35
CA THR A 22 23.15 10.58 0.99
C THR A 22 22.17 9.90 0.03
N GLN A 23 21.83 8.65 0.28
CA GLN A 23 20.89 7.91 -0.55
C GLN A 23 19.44 8.40 -0.38
N GLU A 24 19.04 8.85 0.80
CA GLU A 24 17.70 9.43 1.05
C GLU A 24 17.50 10.78 0.37
N ILE A 25 18.52 11.66 0.40
CA ILE A 25 18.41 13.01 -0.19
C ILE A 25 18.30 12.98 -1.71
N THR A 26 18.97 12.02 -2.37
CA THR A 26 18.91 11.91 -3.83
C THR A 26 17.63 11.24 -4.33
N ARG A 27 16.97 10.46 -3.48
CA ARG A 27 15.78 9.65 -3.82
C ARG A 27 14.59 10.52 -4.24
N ASP A 28 14.45 11.70 -3.64
CA ASP A 28 13.32 12.60 -3.87
C ASP A 28 13.57 13.74 -4.87
N LEU A 29 14.72 13.77 -5.52
CA LEU A 29 14.98 14.74 -6.57
C LEU A 29 14.09 14.45 -7.79
N PRO A 30 13.36 15.46 -8.35
CA PRO A 30 12.42 15.25 -9.47
C PRO A 30 13.03 14.52 -10.67
N GLY A 31 14.28 14.79 -11.02
CA GLY A 31 14.97 14.13 -12.11
C GLY A 31 15.27 12.66 -11.86
N VAL A 32 15.59 12.28 -10.63
CA VAL A 32 15.88 10.88 -10.26
C VAL A 32 14.58 10.06 -10.27
N LYS A 33 13.49 10.62 -9.77
CA LYS A 33 12.16 9.99 -9.84
C LYS A 33 11.77 9.72 -11.28
N TRP A 34 11.88 10.71 -12.16
CA TRP A 34 11.53 10.57 -13.56
C TRP A 34 12.32 9.43 -14.24
N VAL A 35 13.65 9.39 -14.08
CA VAL A 35 14.49 8.33 -14.64
C VAL A 35 14.07 6.96 -14.14
N LYS A 36 13.82 6.82 -12.83
CA LYS A 36 13.42 5.58 -12.17
C LYS A 36 12.11 5.04 -12.75
N TYR A 37 11.07 5.88 -12.83
CA TYR A 37 9.77 5.48 -13.37
C TYR A 37 9.83 5.17 -14.87
N THR A 38 10.54 5.98 -15.64
CA THR A 38 10.72 5.73 -17.09
C THR A 38 11.45 4.41 -17.34
N MET A 39 12.49 4.08 -16.56
CA MET A 39 13.21 2.81 -16.69
C MET A 39 12.35 1.60 -16.30
N ALA A 40 11.47 1.75 -15.35
CA ALA A 40 10.53 0.71 -14.92
C ALA A 40 9.28 0.60 -15.82
N GLY A 41 9.13 1.47 -16.83
CA GLY A 41 7.94 1.52 -17.68
C GLY A 41 6.68 1.98 -16.95
N ALA A 42 6.83 2.63 -15.80
CA ALA A 42 5.74 3.08 -14.94
C ALA A 42 5.42 4.58 -15.16
N ASP A 43 4.20 4.98 -14.81
CA ASP A 43 3.75 6.37 -14.88
C ASP A 43 3.93 7.07 -13.53
N LEU A 44 4.45 8.30 -13.57
CA LEU A 44 4.54 9.15 -12.37
C LEU A 44 3.17 9.45 -11.74
N GLU A 45 2.09 9.38 -12.51
CA GLU A 45 0.72 9.54 -12.00
C GLU A 45 0.38 8.47 -10.95
N GLN A 46 0.96 7.27 -11.05
CA GLN A 46 0.80 6.19 -10.06
C GLN A 46 1.36 6.55 -8.68
N ARG A 47 2.19 7.59 -8.59
CA ARG A 47 2.73 8.12 -7.34
C ARG A 47 1.98 9.36 -6.82
N ALA A 48 1.09 9.95 -7.59
CA ALA A 48 0.47 11.23 -7.28
C ALA A 48 -0.20 11.26 -5.90
N ASN A 49 -0.93 10.19 -5.55
CA ASN A 49 -1.60 10.08 -4.25
C ASN A 49 -0.63 9.91 -3.07
N LEU A 50 0.53 9.28 -3.26
CA LEU A 50 1.59 9.23 -2.24
C LEU A 50 2.17 10.62 -1.98
N ASP A 51 2.53 11.34 -3.02
CA ASP A 51 3.09 12.70 -2.90
C ASP A 51 2.05 13.69 -2.32
N HIS A 52 0.77 13.52 -2.66
CA HIS A 52 -0.33 14.29 -2.07
C HIS A 52 -0.49 13.98 -0.58
N GLY A 53 -0.55 12.71 -0.19
CA GLY A 53 -0.63 12.29 1.21
C GLY A 53 0.54 12.80 2.06
N ARG A 54 1.77 12.74 1.54
CA ARG A 54 2.95 13.34 2.19
C ARG A 54 2.83 14.86 2.37
N THR A 55 2.22 15.53 1.41
CA THR A 55 1.96 16.97 1.52
C THR A 55 0.94 17.25 2.61
N GLN A 56 -0.14 16.48 2.70
CA GLN A 56 -1.15 16.58 3.74
C GLN A 56 -0.57 16.33 5.14
N ILE A 57 0.33 15.35 5.31
CA ILE A 57 1.07 15.15 6.58
C ILE A 57 1.82 16.43 6.97
N ARG A 58 2.55 17.04 6.03
CA ARG A 58 3.33 18.25 6.29
C ARG A 58 2.49 19.45 6.75
N VAL A 59 1.25 19.54 6.31
CA VAL A 59 0.33 20.62 6.73
C VAL A 59 -0.56 20.22 7.91
N GLY A 60 -0.40 19.00 8.45
CA GLY A 60 -1.16 18.50 9.60
C GLY A 60 -2.53 17.94 9.28
N ASP A 61 -2.90 17.78 8.01
CA ASP A 61 -4.14 17.10 7.58
C ASP A 61 -3.92 15.58 7.56
N TYR A 62 -3.84 15.00 8.75
CA TYR A 62 -3.55 13.56 8.88
C TYR A 62 -4.70 12.67 8.42
N ASP A 63 -5.96 13.06 8.61
CA ASP A 63 -7.12 12.30 8.11
C ASP A 63 -7.20 12.32 6.58
N GLY A 64 -6.92 13.45 5.96
CA GLY A 64 -6.77 13.57 4.52
C GLY A 64 -5.63 12.70 4.01
N ALA A 65 -4.47 12.75 4.68
CA ALA A 65 -3.30 11.96 4.33
C ALA A 65 -3.60 10.45 4.33
N VAL A 66 -4.29 9.95 5.36
CA VAL A 66 -4.68 8.53 5.43
C VAL A 66 -5.51 8.14 4.23
N ARG A 67 -6.49 8.96 3.80
CA ARG A 67 -7.32 8.67 2.61
C ARG A 67 -6.48 8.62 1.34
N SER A 68 -5.65 9.63 1.11
CA SER A 68 -4.78 9.71 -0.08
C SER A 68 -3.79 8.55 -0.12
N LEU A 69 -3.22 8.18 1.02
CA LEU A 69 -2.25 7.09 1.11
C LEU A 69 -2.89 5.71 0.92
N HIS A 70 -4.15 5.51 1.31
CA HIS A 70 -4.86 4.27 0.96
C HIS A 70 -5.12 4.17 -0.55
N GLN A 71 -5.44 5.29 -1.22
CA GLN A 71 -5.52 5.30 -2.68
C GLN A 71 -4.15 5.04 -3.30
N ALA A 72 -3.08 5.61 -2.73
CA ALA A 72 -1.71 5.39 -3.21
C ALA A 72 -1.30 3.91 -3.17
N ILE A 73 -1.76 3.11 -2.19
CA ILE A 73 -1.51 1.67 -2.18
C ILE A 73 -2.06 1.04 -3.47
N TRP A 74 -3.31 1.36 -3.83
CA TRP A 74 -3.94 0.82 -5.03
C TRP A 74 -3.20 1.24 -6.31
N ASP A 75 -2.83 2.52 -6.41
CA ASP A 75 -2.15 3.04 -7.59
C ASP A 75 -0.78 2.40 -7.77
N VAL A 76 -0.02 2.26 -6.68
CA VAL A 76 1.29 1.61 -6.66
C VAL A 76 1.21 0.11 -6.97
N GLU A 77 0.14 -0.56 -6.55
CA GLU A 77 -0.09 -1.98 -6.86
C GLU A 77 -0.25 -2.25 -8.36
N GLN A 78 -0.54 -1.23 -9.18
CA GLN A 78 -0.63 -1.33 -10.64
C GLN A 78 0.74 -1.25 -11.33
N ILE A 79 1.82 -0.90 -10.63
CA ILE A 79 3.17 -0.85 -11.20
C ILE A 79 3.62 -2.27 -11.54
N GLU A 80 3.96 -2.51 -12.81
CA GLU A 80 4.39 -3.84 -13.29
C GLU A 80 5.78 -4.22 -12.78
N ASP A 81 6.69 -3.25 -12.67
CA ASP A 81 8.04 -3.49 -12.15
C ASP A 81 8.01 -3.84 -10.66
N ASP A 82 8.38 -5.07 -10.34
CA ASP A 82 8.33 -5.62 -8.98
C ASP A 82 9.20 -4.85 -7.99
N TRP A 83 10.38 -4.41 -8.43
CA TRP A 83 11.31 -3.70 -7.55
C TRP A 83 10.77 -2.30 -7.22
N LEU A 84 10.31 -1.55 -8.24
CA LEU A 84 9.74 -0.23 -8.07
C LEU A 84 8.46 -0.30 -7.22
N ARG A 85 7.58 -1.26 -7.50
CA ARG A 85 6.34 -1.46 -6.74
C ARG A 85 6.61 -1.70 -5.26
N VAL A 86 7.52 -2.62 -4.91
CA VAL A 86 7.87 -2.90 -3.51
C VAL A 86 8.46 -1.68 -2.83
N GLU A 87 9.35 -0.95 -3.51
CA GLU A 87 9.95 0.26 -2.97
C GLU A 87 8.89 1.34 -2.68
N GLU A 88 7.97 1.56 -3.61
CA GLU A 88 6.90 2.55 -3.43
C GLU A 88 5.88 2.11 -2.35
N LEU A 89 5.56 0.82 -2.24
CA LEU A 89 4.73 0.30 -1.15
C LEU A 89 5.37 0.50 0.22
N VAL A 90 6.68 0.31 0.34
CA VAL A 90 7.42 0.64 1.58
C VAL A 90 7.24 2.11 1.93
N ASP A 91 7.39 2.99 0.94
CA ASP A 91 7.22 4.44 1.10
C ASP A 91 5.80 4.83 1.53
N VAL A 92 4.77 4.20 0.94
CA VAL A 92 3.37 4.44 1.32
C VAL A 92 3.09 4.00 2.76
N HIS A 93 3.56 2.80 3.15
CA HIS A 93 3.34 2.31 4.52
C HIS A 93 4.10 3.13 5.56
N GLN A 94 5.28 3.66 5.24
CA GLN A 94 5.99 4.61 6.11
C GLN A 94 5.20 5.91 6.27
N ALA A 95 4.69 6.47 5.18
CA ALA A 95 3.87 7.68 5.22
C ALA A 95 2.56 7.46 6.01
N LEU A 96 1.91 6.29 5.86
CA LEU A 96 0.75 5.93 6.68
C LEU A 96 1.10 5.85 8.17
N ALA A 97 2.27 5.32 8.52
CA ALA A 97 2.72 5.29 9.91
C ALA A 97 2.85 6.71 10.48
N ASP A 98 3.41 7.64 9.71
CA ASP A 98 3.57 9.03 10.13
C ASP A 98 2.22 9.75 10.27
N ALA A 99 1.27 9.49 9.35
CA ALA A 99 -0.09 10.01 9.45
C ALA A 99 -0.81 9.47 10.71
N TYR A 100 -0.68 8.17 11.01
CA TYR A 100 -1.26 7.58 12.22
C TYR A 100 -0.60 8.09 13.51
N ASP A 101 0.69 8.41 13.50
CA ASP A 101 1.35 9.09 14.63
C ASP A 101 0.76 10.48 14.86
N GLY A 102 0.53 11.25 13.78
CA GLY A 102 -0.13 12.54 13.87
C GLY A 102 -1.55 12.45 14.46
N LEU A 103 -2.27 11.37 14.16
CA LEU A 103 -3.58 11.04 14.75
C LEU A 103 -3.49 10.42 16.15
N LYS A 104 -2.29 10.28 16.73
CA LYS A 104 -2.02 9.63 18.02
C LYS A 104 -2.47 8.16 18.08
N LYS A 105 -2.51 7.48 16.94
CA LYS A 105 -2.87 6.06 16.79
C LYS A 105 -1.61 5.19 16.76
N SER A 106 -0.84 5.18 17.85
CA SER A 106 0.49 4.56 17.94
C SER A 106 0.53 3.07 17.56
N GLN A 107 -0.52 2.31 17.88
CA GLN A 107 -0.62 0.90 17.49
C GLN A 107 -0.65 0.76 15.96
N TRP A 108 -1.42 1.59 15.27
CA TRP A 108 -1.56 1.56 13.82
C TRP A 108 -0.29 2.02 13.13
N SER A 109 0.33 3.06 13.67
CA SER A 109 1.66 3.49 13.23
C SER A 109 2.69 2.35 13.32
N GLY A 110 2.73 1.64 14.46
CA GLY A 110 3.61 0.49 14.65
C GLY A 110 3.35 -0.63 13.65
N GLU A 111 2.08 -0.94 13.36
CA GLU A 111 1.71 -1.95 12.37
C GLU A 111 2.14 -1.56 10.95
N MET A 112 1.96 -0.29 10.55
CA MET A 112 2.40 0.19 9.24
C MET A 112 3.93 0.15 9.09
N ARG A 113 4.69 0.52 10.12
CA ARG A 113 6.15 0.36 10.11
C ARG A 113 6.58 -1.09 10.00
N ALA A 114 5.91 -2.00 10.70
CA ALA A 114 6.19 -3.43 10.61
C ALA A 114 5.90 -3.96 9.20
N GLN A 115 4.84 -3.49 8.55
CA GLN A 115 4.49 -3.85 7.18
C GLN A 115 5.52 -3.31 6.17
N ALA A 116 5.93 -2.05 6.31
CA ALA A 116 6.99 -1.45 5.49
C ALA A 116 8.30 -2.23 5.60
N LYS A 117 8.69 -2.63 6.82
CA LYS A 117 9.88 -3.46 7.05
C LYS A 117 9.76 -4.82 6.38
N ALA A 118 8.62 -5.50 6.53
CA ALA A 118 8.39 -6.81 5.94
C ALA A 118 8.43 -6.77 4.40
N LEU A 119 7.84 -5.73 3.78
CA LEU A 119 7.91 -5.48 2.34
C LEU A 119 9.36 -5.24 1.87
N GLY A 120 10.14 -4.45 2.58
CA GLY A 120 11.55 -4.22 2.26
C GLY A 120 12.43 -5.47 2.41
N GLU A 121 12.07 -6.39 3.31
CA GLU A 121 12.73 -7.70 3.43
C GLU A 121 12.30 -8.65 2.31
N TYR A 122 11.04 -8.58 1.88
CA TYR A 122 10.48 -9.35 0.79
C TYR A 122 11.11 -8.97 -0.56
N GLY A 123 11.21 -7.69 -0.89
CA GLY A 123 11.85 -7.22 -2.12
C GLY A 123 13.31 -7.69 -2.28
N ARG A 124 13.94 -8.12 -1.18
CA ARG A 124 15.26 -8.75 -1.18
C ARG A 124 15.24 -10.27 -1.42
N ARG A 125 14.08 -10.91 -1.32
CA ARG A 125 13.89 -12.33 -1.55
C ARG A 125 12.93 -12.48 -2.72
N GLN A 126 13.38 -12.81 -3.90
CA GLN A 126 12.46 -13.17 -4.99
C GLN A 126 11.54 -14.30 -4.54
N SER A 127 10.24 -14.04 -4.40
CA SER A 127 9.27 -15.04 -3.98
C SER A 127 8.46 -15.56 -5.16
N ASP A 128 8.15 -16.85 -5.02
CA ASP A 128 7.31 -17.62 -5.93
C ASP A 128 5.85 -17.11 -5.84
N PRO A 129 5.20 -16.72 -6.96
CA PRO A 129 3.79 -16.33 -6.99
C PRO A 129 2.83 -17.39 -6.42
N ALA A 130 3.17 -18.65 -6.54
CA ALA A 130 2.37 -19.75 -5.96
C ALA A 130 2.35 -19.71 -4.41
N SER A 131 3.35 -19.13 -3.77
CA SER A 131 3.41 -19.04 -2.30
C SER A 131 2.37 -18.10 -1.73
N SER A 132 2.09 -16.97 -2.38
CA SER A 132 1.15 -15.95 -1.87
C SER A 132 -0.31 -16.44 -1.91
N GLU A 133 -0.71 -17.17 -2.95
CA GLU A 133 -2.04 -17.80 -3.01
C GLU A 133 -2.20 -18.90 -1.94
N ALA A 134 -1.17 -19.70 -1.72
CA ALA A 134 -1.15 -20.69 -0.66
C ALA A 134 -1.23 -20.05 0.72
N ALA A 135 -0.57 -18.91 0.94
CA ALA A 135 -0.65 -18.15 2.19
C ALA A 135 -2.08 -17.64 2.45
N VAL A 136 -2.77 -17.12 1.43
CA VAL A 136 -4.20 -16.71 1.54
C VAL A 136 -5.10 -17.89 1.87
N ALA A 137 -4.91 -19.03 1.18
CA ALA A 137 -5.70 -20.24 1.45
C ALA A 137 -5.51 -20.73 2.88
N LYS A 138 -4.27 -20.74 3.39
CA LYS A 138 -3.96 -21.06 4.78
C LYS A 138 -4.62 -20.10 5.77
N ALA A 139 -4.54 -18.79 5.52
CA ALA A 139 -5.16 -17.78 6.37
C ALA A 139 -6.68 -17.93 6.41
N ARG A 140 -7.31 -18.27 5.28
CA ARG A 140 -8.75 -18.55 5.19
C ARG A 140 -9.13 -19.79 6.02
N ALA A 141 -8.35 -20.85 6.00
CA ALA A 141 -8.59 -22.04 6.82
C ALA A 141 -8.57 -21.69 8.32
N VAL A 142 -7.63 -20.86 8.77
CA VAL A 142 -7.55 -20.36 10.15
C VAL A 142 -8.80 -19.53 10.50
N TYR A 143 -9.25 -18.67 9.59
CA TYR A 143 -10.48 -17.89 9.78
C TYR A 143 -11.73 -18.78 9.88
N GLN A 144 -11.85 -19.79 9.02
CA GLN A 144 -12.96 -20.74 9.03
C GLN A 144 -13.00 -21.59 10.31
N ALA A 145 -11.83 -21.81 10.94
CA ALA A 145 -11.72 -22.43 12.26
C ALA A 145 -12.09 -21.47 13.43
N ALA A 146 -12.61 -20.27 13.12
CA ALA A 146 -12.94 -19.22 14.08
C ALA A 146 -11.76 -18.72 14.94
N GLN A 147 -10.53 -18.95 14.50
CA GLN A 147 -9.30 -18.47 15.13
C GLN A 147 -8.98 -17.05 14.64
N PHE A 148 -9.83 -16.08 14.99
CA PHE A 148 -9.80 -14.75 14.38
C PHE A 148 -8.52 -13.96 14.66
N ARG A 149 -7.89 -14.13 15.84
CA ARG A 149 -6.61 -13.44 16.15
C ARG A 149 -5.47 -13.96 15.28
N GLU A 150 -5.38 -15.27 15.16
CA GLU A 150 -4.40 -15.95 14.33
C GLU A 150 -4.66 -15.67 12.84
N ALA A 151 -5.94 -15.60 12.43
CA ALA A 151 -6.34 -15.23 11.08
C ALA A 151 -5.87 -13.81 10.72
N VAL A 152 -6.01 -12.82 11.61
CA VAL A 152 -5.49 -11.46 11.40
C VAL A 152 -3.99 -11.49 11.11
N THR A 153 -3.22 -12.24 11.88
CA THR A 153 -1.77 -12.37 11.67
C THR A 153 -1.45 -13.07 10.33
N ALA A 154 -2.20 -14.14 10.02
CA ALA A 154 -1.98 -14.92 8.80
C ALA A 154 -2.34 -14.12 7.54
N PHE A 155 -3.47 -13.40 7.53
CA PHE A 155 -3.83 -12.50 6.43
C PHE A 155 -2.86 -11.32 6.31
N GLY A 156 -2.38 -10.74 7.41
CA GLY A 156 -1.36 -9.69 7.38
C GLY A 156 -0.09 -10.14 6.66
N ARG A 157 0.38 -11.37 6.90
CA ARG A 157 1.54 -11.95 6.19
C ARG A 157 1.23 -12.20 4.71
N ALA A 158 0.05 -12.78 4.41
CA ALA A 158 -0.35 -13.02 3.04
C ALA A 158 -0.49 -11.71 2.23
N LEU A 159 -0.97 -10.64 2.84
CA LEU A 159 -1.05 -9.32 2.22
C LEU A 159 0.33 -8.76 1.88
N VAL A 160 1.31 -8.88 2.79
CA VAL A 160 2.70 -8.47 2.49
C VAL A 160 3.24 -9.19 1.25
N GLU A 161 3.00 -10.50 1.15
CA GLU A 161 3.43 -11.29 -0.02
C GLU A 161 2.68 -10.87 -1.29
N LEU A 162 1.37 -10.64 -1.21
CA LEU A 162 0.56 -10.20 -2.33
C LEU A 162 0.92 -8.79 -2.80
N GLU A 163 1.11 -7.84 -1.90
CA GLU A 163 1.48 -6.46 -2.22
C GLU A 163 2.85 -6.37 -2.90
N GLY A 164 3.79 -7.25 -2.53
CA GLY A 164 5.10 -7.32 -3.14
C GLY A 164 5.16 -8.05 -4.51
N ALA A 165 4.16 -8.82 -4.91
CA ALA A 165 4.18 -9.61 -6.14
C ALA A 165 3.67 -8.83 -7.36
N SER A 166 4.02 -9.26 -8.58
CA SER A 166 3.60 -8.61 -9.84
C SER A 166 2.08 -8.47 -9.99
N PRO A 167 1.54 -7.36 -10.48
CA PRO A 167 0.10 -7.13 -10.60
C PRO A 167 -0.50 -8.00 -11.71
N THR A 168 -1.10 -9.12 -11.31
CA THR A 168 -1.89 -9.95 -12.20
C THR A 168 -3.36 -9.91 -11.79
N PRO A 169 -4.33 -10.15 -12.70
CA PRO A 169 -5.74 -10.22 -12.34
C PRO A 169 -6.04 -11.28 -11.26
N ALA A 170 -5.27 -12.36 -11.19
CA ALA A 170 -5.38 -13.38 -10.14
C ALA A 170 -4.91 -12.80 -8.80
N ARG A 171 -3.75 -12.16 -8.77
CA ARG A 171 -3.21 -11.51 -7.57
C ARG A 171 -4.16 -10.43 -7.02
N LEU A 172 -4.69 -9.57 -7.88
CA LEU A 172 -5.62 -8.53 -7.47
C LEU A 172 -6.89 -9.10 -6.83
N ARG A 173 -7.40 -10.22 -7.36
CA ARG A 173 -8.52 -10.95 -6.73
C ARG A 173 -8.13 -11.54 -5.38
N SER A 174 -6.95 -12.14 -5.26
CA SER A 174 -6.45 -12.70 -4.01
C SER A 174 -6.20 -11.61 -2.96
N LEU A 175 -5.72 -10.44 -3.38
CA LEU A 175 -5.55 -9.27 -2.53
C LEU A 175 -6.89 -8.77 -1.98
N ALA A 176 -7.90 -8.62 -2.86
CA ALA A 176 -9.25 -8.22 -2.46
C ALA A 176 -9.88 -9.24 -1.48
N ASP A 177 -9.71 -10.53 -1.76
CA ASP A 177 -10.20 -11.61 -0.90
C ASP A 177 -9.50 -11.61 0.48
N ALA A 178 -8.19 -11.47 0.51
CA ALA A 178 -7.43 -11.40 1.76
C ALA A 178 -7.84 -10.18 2.61
N ARG A 179 -7.99 -9.00 2.03
CA ARG A 179 -8.45 -7.79 2.73
C ARG A 179 -9.90 -7.95 3.22
N CYS A 180 -10.78 -8.57 2.43
CA CYS A 180 -12.14 -8.85 2.85
C CYS A 180 -12.18 -9.75 4.09
N HIS A 181 -11.45 -10.85 4.11
CA HIS A 181 -11.40 -11.73 5.27
C HIS A 181 -10.69 -11.12 6.47
N LEU A 182 -9.68 -10.28 6.25
CA LEU A 182 -9.04 -9.50 7.32
C LEU A 182 -10.04 -8.54 7.98
N MET A 183 -10.82 -7.82 7.18
CA MET A 183 -11.91 -6.96 7.65
C MET A 183 -12.94 -7.75 8.47
N LEU A 184 -13.37 -8.91 7.97
CA LEU A 184 -14.30 -9.78 8.68
C LEU A 184 -13.74 -10.28 10.01
N ALA A 185 -12.44 -10.63 10.05
CA ALA A 185 -11.75 -11.05 11.28
C ALA A 185 -11.66 -9.90 12.30
N TYR A 186 -11.34 -8.68 11.85
CA TYR A 186 -11.36 -7.50 12.73
C TYR A 186 -12.76 -7.22 13.28
N PHE A 187 -13.79 -7.33 12.44
CA PHE A 187 -15.17 -7.14 12.89
C PHE A 187 -15.57 -8.19 13.92
N ALA A 188 -15.25 -9.47 13.71
CA ALA A 188 -15.51 -10.56 14.65
C ALA A 188 -14.80 -10.36 16.01
N LEU A 189 -13.63 -9.70 16.01
CA LEU A 189 -12.90 -9.33 17.22
C LEU A 189 -13.39 -8.04 17.89
N GLY A 190 -14.45 -7.40 17.38
CA GLY A 190 -14.95 -6.11 17.86
C GLY A 190 -14.03 -4.92 17.54
N ARG A 191 -13.04 -5.09 16.65
CA ARG A 191 -12.10 -4.04 16.25
C ARG A 191 -12.68 -3.23 15.09
N SER A 192 -13.79 -2.53 15.32
CA SER A 192 -14.59 -1.86 14.29
C SER A 192 -13.79 -0.82 13.50
N GLU A 193 -12.90 -0.05 14.15
CA GLU A 193 -12.06 0.93 13.45
C GLU A 193 -11.13 0.28 12.42
N ARG A 194 -10.54 -0.88 12.77
CA ARG A 194 -9.70 -1.64 11.84
C ARG A 194 -10.50 -2.21 10.68
N ALA A 195 -11.71 -2.70 10.98
CA ALA A 195 -12.61 -3.16 9.93
C ALA A 195 -12.96 -2.03 8.95
N VAL A 196 -13.21 -0.80 9.44
CA VAL A 196 -13.45 0.39 8.61
C VAL A 196 -12.24 0.69 7.71
N GLU A 197 -11.02 0.63 8.24
CA GLU A 197 -9.82 0.85 7.44
C GLU A 197 -9.68 -0.16 6.29
N GLU A 198 -9.94 -1.43 6.53
CA GLU A 198 -9.92 -2.43 5.45
C GLU A 198 -11.05 -2.20 4.44
N VAL A 199 -12.23 -1.70 4.85
CA VAL A 199 -13.29 -1.30 3.91
C VAL A 199 -12.81 -0.15 3.03
N ARG A 200 -12.12 0.86 3.57
CA ARG A 200 -11.55 1.97 2.77
C ARG A 200 -10.55 1.47 1.73
N ARG A 201 -9.67 0.55 2.12
CA ARG A 201 -8.73 -0.08 1.19
C ARG A 201 -9.44 -0.88 0.10
N LEU A 202 -10.49 -1.63 0.45
CA LEU A 202 -11.33 -2.33 -0.52
C LEU A 202 -12.07 -1.36 -1.45
N ALA A 203 -12.53 -0.21 -0.93
CA ALA A 203 -13.21 0.81 -1.73
C ALA A 203 -12.30 1.52 -2.74
N ALA A 204 -10.99 1.51 -2.50
CA ALA A 204 -9.99 1.96 -3.47
C ALA A 204 -9.77 0.94 -4.59
N MET A 205 -10.11 -0.34 -4.38
CA MET A 205 -9.96 -1.42 -5.37
C MET A 205 -11.25 -1.61 -6.16
N ASP A 206 -11.20 -1.51 -7.49
CA ASP A 206 -12.38 -1.58 -8.34
C ASP A 206 -13.20 -2.88 -8.13
N GLY A 207 -14.48 -2.70 -7.78
CA GLY A 207 -15.42 -3.80 -7.56
C GLY A 207 -15.18 -4.67 -6.32
N ALA A 208 -14.11 -4.46 -5.55
CA ALA A 208 -13.73 -5.33 -4.42
C ALA A 208 -14.74 -5.27 -3.26
N THR A 209 -15.29 -4.10 -2.95
CA THR A 209 -16.33 -3.95 -1.93
C THR A 209 -17.59 -4.75 -2.26
N ALA A 210 -18.02 -4.75 -3.53
CA ALA A 210 -19.18 -5.51 -3.98
C ALA A 210 -18.96 -7.03 -3.85
N LEU A 211 -17.75 -7.51 -4.14
CA LEU A 211 -17.37 -8.92 -3.94
C LEU A 211 -17.39 -9.29 -2.46
N CYS A 212 -16.80 -8.46 -1.61
CA CYS A 212 -16.79 -8.66 -0.17
C CYS A 212 -18.20 -8.63 0.43
N ALA A 213 -19.03 -7.67 0.03
CA ALA A 213 -20.40 -7.53 0.53
C ALA A 213 -21.29 -8.75 0.26
N ARG A 214 -21.04 -9.50 -0.82
CA ARG A 214 -21.79 -10.75 -1.11
C ARG A 214 -21.52 -11.85 -0.08
N GLN A 215 -20.33 -11.90 0.48
CA GLN A 215 -19.90 -12.92 1.46
C GLN A 215 -20.12 -12.46 2.90
N ALA A 216 -20.28 -11.17 3.12
CA ALA A 216 -20.36 -10.57 4.44
C ALA A 216 -21.73 -10.77 5.11
N PRO A 217 -21.77 -10.98 6.44
CA PRO A 217 -23.01 -11.01 7.21
C PRO A 217 -23.70 -9.62 7.21
N PRO A 218 -25.02 -9.54 7.50
CA PRO A 218 -25.78 -8.30 7.40
C PRO A 218 -25.18 -7.09 8.13
N PRO A 219 -24.67 -7.20 9.37
CA PRO A 219 -24.07 -6.07 10.06
C PRO A 219 -22.83 -5.51 9.34
N VAL A 220 -22.02 -6.39 8.77
CA VAL A 220 -20.81 -5.99 8.01
C VAL A 220 -21.19 -5.33 6.69
N ARG A 221 -22.24 -5.80 6.00
CA ARG A 221 -22.77 -5.13 4.81
C ARG A 221 -23.22 -3.70 5.10
N THR A 222 -23.82 -3.48 6.27
CA THR A 222 -24.18 -2.13 6.72
C THR A 222 -22.95 -1.26 6.94
N LEU A 223 -21.91 -1.81 7.55
CA LEU A 223 -20.62 -1.13 7.72
C LEU A 223 -20.01 -0.73 6.37
N ILE A 224 -19.93 -1.65 5.42
CA ILE A 224 -19.41 -1.38 4.06
C ILE A 224 -20.16 -0.20 3.43
N ARG A 225 -21.49 -0.24 3.40
CA ARG A 225 -22.30 0.84 2.82
C ARG A 225 -22.12 2.18 3.51
N SER A 226 -21.98 2.20 4.82
CA SER A 226 -21.77 3.45 5.57
C SER A 226 -20.44 4.11 5.22
N VAL A 227 -19.39 3.32 5.06
CA VAL A 227 -18.05 3.80 4.66
C VAL A 227 -18.09 4.31 3.22
N GLU A 228 -18.65 3.54 2.27
CA GLU A 228 -18.78 3.97 0.86
C GLU A 228 -19.55 5.30 0.74
N THR A 229 -20.63 5.45 1.50
CA THR A 229 -21.42 6.68 1.50
C THR A 229 -20.64 7.88 2.06
N SER A 230 -19.86 7.66 3.12
CA SER A 230 -19.00 8.68 3.72
C SER A 230 -17.91 9.12 2.76
N GLU A 231 -17.22 8.17 2.14
CA GLU A 231 -16.15 8.45 1.16
C GLU A 231 -16.70 9.18 -0.09
N ALA A 232 -17.89 8.79 -0.57
CA ALA A 232 -18.53 9.45 -1.70
C ALA A 232 -18.92 10.92 -1.40
N ARG A 233 -19.23 11.25 -0.15
CA ARG A 233 -19.48 12.65 0.29
C ARG A 233 -18.19 13.43 0.34
N SER A 234 -17.17 12.89 0.98
CA SER A 234 -15.86 13.54 1.15
C SER A 234 -15.11 13.84 -0.17
N ARG A 235 -15.50 13.18 -1.28
CA ARG A 235 -14.95 13.48 -2.63
C ARG A 235 -15.69 14.60 -3.36
N ARG A 236 -16.85 15.03 -2.85
CA ARG A 236 -17.69 16.09 -3.49
C ARG A 236 -17.46 17.47 -2.88
N ASP A 237 -16.98 17.49 -1.65
CA ASP A 237 -16.64 18.69 -0.89
C ASP A 237 -15.18 19.07 -1.13
#